data_5c39c430417ef1421da8ecd8d619821c
#
_entry.id   5c39c430417ef1421da8ecd8d619821c
#
_cell.length_a   1.000
_cell.length_b   1.000
_cell.length_c   1.000
_cell.angle_alpha   90.00
_cell.angle_beta   90.00
_cell.angle_gamma   90.00
#
_symmetry.space_group_name_H-M   'P 1'
#
loop_
_entity.id
_entity.type
_entity.pdbx_description
1 polymer ?
#
loop_
_entity_poly.entity_id
_entity_poly.type
_entity_poly.pdbx_seq_one_letter_code
_entity_poly.pdbx_strand_id
1 'polypeptide(L)'
;DEPYGGGAGMVLKPEPVFAAVESIPRRSGARVLLMSPQGRPLQQSDLQRWAREHDQLVLLCGHYEGFDERIRSLCDEEVSCGDFVLTGGELPAMTLINGVVRLLPGTVGTPESLVEESHSTLLLEHPHYTRPAEFEGLTVPDVLRSGDHAAIERWRRGKFKWGFA
;
A
#
# COMPACT_ATOMS: atom_id res chain seq x y z
N ASP A 1 -17.86 -19.73 11.93
CA ASP A 1 -18.53 -21.02 11.98
C ASP A 1 -17.64 -22.10 11.36
N GLU A 2 -17.93 -23.37 11.59
CA GLU A 2 -17.18 -24.48 11.00
C GLU A 2 -17.36 -24.52 9.47
N PRO A 3 -16.32 -24.83 8.70
CA PRO A 3 -16.43 -24.94 7.25
C PRO A 3 -17.22 -26.19 6.83
N TYR A 4 -18.04 -26.10 5.80
CA TYR A 4 -18.61 -27.27 5.15
C TYR A 4 -17.51 -28.15 4.57
N GLY A 5 -17.67 -29.44 4.70
CA GLY A 5 -16.64 -30.42 4.30
C GLY A 5 -15.65 -30.76 5.41
N GLY A 6 -15.75 -30.13 6.56
CA GLY A 6 -14.86 -30.34 7.71
C GLY A 6 -13.54 -29.56 7.54
N GLY A 7 -12.67 -29.69 8.51
CA GLY A 7 -11.36 -29.01 8.58
C GLY A 7 -11.18 -28.33 9.93
N ALA A 8 -9.95 -27.89 10.20
CA ALA A 8 -9.63 -27.12 11.40
C ALA A 8 -10.00 -25.63 11.22
N GLY A 9 -10.32 -24.99 12.34
CA GLY A 9 -10.55 -23.55 12.37
C GLY A 9 -11.99 -23.13 12.07
N MET A 10 -12.20 -21.86 11.83
CA MET A 10 -13.50 -21.23 11.59
C MET A 10 -13.44 -20.32 10.37
N VAL A 11 -14.58 -20.17 9.69
CA VAL A 11 -14.77 -19.29 8.54
C VAL A 11 -15.77 -18.20 8.91
N LEU A 12 -15.52 -16.97 8.49
CA LEU A 12 -16.44 -15.86 8.69
C LEU A 12 -17.73 -16.07 7.87
N LYS A 13 -18.86 -16.01 8.57
CA LYS A 13 -20.18 -16.22 7.98
C LYS A 13 -20.56 -15.09 7.01
N PRO A 14 -21.28 -15.39 5.92
CA PRO A 14 -21.69 -14.38 4.97
C PRO A 14 -22.70 -13.38 5.53
N GLU A 15 -23.69 -13.81 6.32
CA GLU A 15 -24.78 -12.94 6.75
C GLU A 15 -24.30 -11.67 7.50
N PRO A 16 -23.41 -11.75 8.51
CA PRO A 16 -22.94 -10.55 9.20
C PRO A 16 -22.16 -9.62 8.28
N VAL A 17 -21.36 -10.17 7.35
CA VAL A 17 -20.54 -9.37 6.43
C VAL A 17 -21.42 -8.66 5.39
N PHE A 18 -22.41 -9.37 4.82
CA PHE A 18 -23.40 -8.76 3.93
C PHE A 18 -24.15 -7.62 4.63
N ALA A 19 -24.70 -7.88 5.81
CA ALA A 19 -25.40 -6.86 6.58
C ALA A 19 -24.51 -5.64 6.91
N ALA A 20 -23.25 -5.87 7.29
CA ALA A 20 -22.29 -4.79 7.56
C ALA A 20 -22.02 -3.95 6.30
N VAL A 21 -21.75 -4.59 5.17
CA VAL A 21 -21.46 -3.88 3.91
C VAL A 21 -22.68 -3.12 3.39
N GLU A 22 -23.87 -3.70 3.50
CA GLU A 22 -25.14 -3.05 3.12
C GLU A 22 -25.48 -1.85 4.02
N SER A 23 -25.07 -1.88 5.28
CA SER A 23 -25.30 -0.77 6.22
C SER A 23 -24.46 0.47 5.96
N ILE A 24 -23.37 0.34 5.17
CA ILE A 24 -22.48 1.45 4.88
C ILE A 24 -23.10 2.36 3.81
N PRO A 25 -23.35 3.65 4.09
CA PRO A 25 -23.78 4.58 3.07
C PRO A 25 -22.73 4.68 1.96
N ARG A 26 -23.07 4.22 0.77
CA ARG A 26 -22.14 4.22 -0.37
C ARG A 26 -22.21 5.52 -1.15
N ARG A 27 -21.03 6.08 -1.44
CA ARG A 27 -20.86 7.17 -2.40
C ARG A 27 -20.82 6.63 -3.82
N SER A 28 -21.09 7.48 -4.80
CA SER A 28 -20.87 7.14 -6.19
C SER A 28 -19.39 6.85 -6.42
N GLY A 29 -19.07 5.68 -6.99
CA GLY A 29 -17.67 5.25 -7.19
C GLY A 29 -16.99 4.62 -5.99
N ALA A 30 -17.73 4.29 -4.90
CA ALA A 30 -17.21 3.50 -3.79
C ALA A 30 -16.67 2.15 -4.27
N ARG A 31 -15.54 1.69 -3.69
CA ARG A 31 -14.95 0.37 -3.94
C ARG A 31 -14.91 -0.46 -2.67
N VAL A 32 -15.21 -1.73 -2.81
CA VAL A 32 -15.09 -2.72 -1.75
C VAL A 32 -13.88 -3.61 -2.05
N LEU A 33 -12.92 -3.58 -1.15
CA LEU A 33 -11.66 -4.32 -1.29
C LEU A 33 -11.57 -5.41 -0.22
N LEU A 34 -11.32 -6.64 -0.63
CA LEU A 34 -11.08 -7.75 0.26
C LEU A 34 -9.57 -7.88 0.53
N MET A 35 -9.19 -7.79 1.80
CA MET A 35 -7.80 -8.02 2.21
C MET A 35 -7.59 -9.52 2.42
N SER A 36 -6.81 -10.15 1.54
CA SER A 36 -6.63 -11.61 1.53
C SER A 36 -5.24 -11.98 0.98
N PRO A 37 -4.58 -13.03 1.52
CA PRO A 37 -3.33 -13.54 0.94
C PRO A 37 -3.53 -14.15 -0.46
N GLN A 38 -4.75 -14.47 -0.86
CA GLN A 38 -5.10 -15.00 -2.19
C GLN A 38 -5.28 -13.90 -3.25
N GLY A 39 -5.36 -12.64 -2.81
CA GLY A 39 -5.53 -11.50 -3.68
C GLY A 39 -4.30 -11.22 -4.55
N ARG A 40 -4.49 -10.39 -5.56
CA ARG A 40 -3.34 -9.90 -6.35
C ARG A 40 -2.41 -9.02 -5.49
N PRO A 41 -1.10 -9.06 -5.72
CA PRO A 41 -0.16 -8.22 -4.99
C PRO A 41 -0.46 -6.73 -5.14
N LEU A 42 -0.45 -6.02 -4.00
CA LEU A 42 -0.60 -4.56 -3.94
C LEU A 42 0.60 -3.87 -4.58
N GLN A 43 0.32 -2.91 -5.47
CA GLN A 43 1.34 -2.11 -6.14
C GLN A 43 1.10 -0.61 -5.91
N GLN A 44 2.15 0.20 -6.08
CA GLN A 44 2.06 1.66 -5.98
C GLN A 44 1.02 2.25 -6.94
N SER A 45 0.90 1.69 -8.14
CA SER A 45 -0.11 2.10 -9.13
C SER A 45 -1.55 1.91 -8.67
N ASP A 46 -1.80 0.93 -7.81
CA ASP A 46 -3.13 0.72 -7.23
C ASP A 46 -3.48 1.83 -6.24
N LEU A 47 -2.53 2.17 -5.37
CA LEU A 47 -2.69 3.25 -4.41
C LEU A 47 -2.97 4.58 -5.11
N GLN A 48 -2.22 4.86 -6.19
CA GLN A 48 -2.41 6.05 -7.02
C GLN A 48 -3.78 6.06 -7.72
N ARG A 49 -4.21 4.92 -8.26
CA ARG A 49 -5.51 4.76 -8.90
C ARG A 49 -6.64 5.00 -7.90
N TRP A 50 -6.60 4.35 -6.74
CA TRP A 50 -7.65 4.53 -5.73
C TRP A 50 -7.69 5.95 -5.16
N ALA A 51 -6.53 6.58 -4.92
CA ALA A 51 -6.49 7.96 -4.46
C ALA A 51 -7.09 8.96 -5.46
N ARG A 52 -6.97 8.68 -6.76
CA ARG A 52 -7.44 9.57 -7.83
C ARG A 52 -8.91 9.33 -8.23
N GLU A 53 -9.34 8.08 -8.24
CA GLU A 53 -10.58 7.67 -8.91
C GLU A 53 -11.74 7.38 -7.96
N HIS A 54 -11.47 7.29 -6.65
CA HIS A 54 -12.47 6.85 -5.70
C HIS A 54 -12.60 7.77 -4.48
N ASP A 55 -13.83 8.15 -4.14
CA ASP A 55 -14.14 8.96 -2.96
C ASP A 55 -14.32 8.13 -1.68
N GLN A 56 -14.44 6.82 -1.82
CA GLN A 56 -14.68 5.91 -0.71
C GLN A 56 -14.09 4.53 -1.01
N LEU A 57 -13.33 4.00 -0.05
CA LEU A 57 -12.90 2.61 -0.02
C LEU A 57 -13.50 1.92 1.20
N VAL A 58 -14.10 0.77 1.00
CA VAL A 58 -14.57 -0.13 2.05
C VAL A 58 -13.64 -1.32 2.08
N LEU A 59 -12.97 -1.55 3.22
CA LEU A 59 -11.97 -2.59 3.35
C LEU A 59 -12.53 -3.74 4.21
N LEU A 60 -12.61 -4.94 3.64
CA LEU A 60 -13.02 -6.14 4.36
C LEU A 60 -11.78 -6.84 4.93
N CYS A 61 -11.68 -6.84 6.26
CA CYS A 61 -10.60 -7.45 7.02
C CYS A 61 -11.09 -8.77 7.60
N GLY A 62 -10.49 -9.89 7.18
CA GLY A 62 -10.83 -11.23 7.64
C GLY A 62 -9.99 -11.68 8.82
N HIS A 63 -10.48 -12.71 9.50
CA HIS A 63 -9.83 -13.46 10.55
C HIS A 63 -10.00 -14.95 10.35
N TYR A 64 -9.35 -15.74 11.19
CA TYR A 64 -9.44 -17.21 11.20
C TYR A 64 -8.96 -17.82 9.87
N GLU A 65 -9.72 -18.77 9.32
CA GLU A 65 -9.42 -19.38 8.01
C GLU A 65 -9.92 -18.53 6.81
N GLY A 66 -10.42 -17.34 7.09
CA GLY A 66 -10.91 -16.41 6.07
C GLY A 66 -12.41 -16.26 6.00
N PHE A 67 -12.88 -15.90 4.83
CA PHE A 67 -14.28 -15.61 4.54
C PHE A 67 -14.97 -16.76 3.82
N ASP A 68 -16.29 -16.89 4.07
CA ASP A 68 -17.14 -17.68 3.17
C ASP A 68 -17.01 -17.15 1.74
N GLU A 69 -16.87 -18.05 0.76
CA GLU A 69 -16.59 -17.70 -0.64
C GLU A 69 -17.65 -16.76 -1.23
N ARG A 70 -18.90 -16.82 -0.77
CA ARG A 70 -19.99 -15.95 -1.22
C ARG A 70 -19.75 -14.48 -0.93
N ILE A 71 -18.92 -14.14 0.07
CA ILE A 71 -18.56 -12.75 0.41
C ILE A 71 -17.79 -12.08 -0.73
N ARG A 72 -17.09 -12.85 -1.55
CA ARG A 72 -16.39 -12.31 -2.75
C ARG A 72 -17.32 -11.60 -3.72
N SER A 73 -18.60 -11.98 -3.76
CA SER A 73 -19.59 -11.31 -4.61
C SER A 73 -19.88 -9.85 -4.23
N LEU A 74 -19.50 -9.43 -3.00
CA LEU A 74 -19.59 -8.05 -2.54
C LEU A 74 -18.39 -7.20 -2.94
N CYS A 75 -17.29 -7.83 -3.34
CA CYS A 75 -16.00 -7.20 -3.49
C CYS A 75 -15.74 -6.83 -4.95
N ASP A 76 -15.20 -5.64 -5.16
CA ASP A 76 -14.73 -5.21 -6.48
C ASP A 76 -13.35 -5.76 -6.79
N GLU A 77 -12.50 -5.87 -5.76
CA GLU A 77 -11.11 -6.35 -5.90
C GLU A 77 -10.70 -7.13 -4.64
N GLU A 78 -9.78 -8.08 -4.82
CA GLU A 78 -9.11 -8.81 -3.76
C GLU A 78 -7.62 -8.53 -3.81
N VAL A 79 -7.03 -8.14 -2.68
CA VAL A 79 -5.69 -7.57 -2.62
C VAL A 79 -4.87 -8.23 -1.52
N SER A 80 -3.64 -8.61 -1.87
CA SER A 80 -2.62 -9.12 -0.96
C SER A 80 -1.52 -8.07 -0.75
N CYS A 81 -1.03 -7.91 0.47
CA CYS A 81 0.14 -7.08 0.73
C CYS A 81 1.48 -7.83 0.62
N GLY A 82 1.47 -9.12 0.27
CA GLY A 82 2.67 -9.93 0.04
C GLY A 82 2.43 -11.43 0.18
N ASP A 83 3.44 -12.20 -0.17
CA ASP A 83 3.41 -13.68 -0.14
C ASP A 83 3.67 -14.22 1.28
N PHE A 84 2.81 -13.84 2.21
CA PHE A 84 2.84 -14.29 3.60
C PHE A 84 1.44 -14.22 4.22
N VAL A 85 1.25 -14.95 5.32
CA VAL A 85 -0.03 -14.99 6.04
C VAL A 85 0.08 -14.20 7.34
N LEU A 86 -0.95 -13.41 7.64
CA LEU A 86 -1.14 -12.68 8.89
C LEU A 86 -2.36 -13.21 9.63
N THR A 87 -2.50 -12.85 10.90
CA THR A 87 -3.63 -13.28 11.75
C THR A 87 -4.95 -12.62 11.39
N GLY A 88 -4.91 -11.50 10.64
CA GLY A 88 -6.09 -10.75 10.22
C GLY A 88 -5.78 -9.76 9.12
N GLY A 89 -6.82 -9.19 8.53
CA GLY A 89 -6.74 -8.23 7.42
C GLY A 89 -6.45 -6.78 7.84
N GLU A 90 -6.40 -6.46 9.12
CA GLU A 90 -6.27 -5.08 9.61
C GLU A 90 -4.94 -4.45 9.26
N LEU A 91 -3.81 -5.17 9.44
CA LEU A 91 -2.49 -4.65 9.09
C LEU A 91 -2.34 -4.40 7.59
N PRO A 92 -2.74 -5.33 6.69
CA PRO A 92 -2.86 -5.06 5.27
C PRO A 92 -3.71 -3.84 4.94
N ALA A 93 -4.88 -3.71 5.58
CA ALA A 93 -5.76 -2.56 5.39
C ALA A 93 -5.09 -1.25 5.85
N MET A 94 -4.40 -1.24 6.98
CA MET A 94 -3.65 -0.07 7.45
C MET A 94 -2.53 0.31 6.48
N THR A 95 -1.83 -0.66 5.89
CA THR A 95 -0.81 -0.44 4.86
C THR A 95 -1.42 0.25 3.65
N LEU A 96 -2.54 -0.26 3.15
CA LEU A 96 -3.27 0.33 2.03
C LEU A 96 -3.76 1.76 2.35
N ILE A 97 -4.39 1.95 3.53
CA ILE A 97 -4.87 3.27 3.97
C ILE A 97 -3.72 4.27 4.01
N ASN A 98 -2.60 3.91 4.64
CA ASN A 98 -1.43 4.79 4.70
C ASN A 98 -0.94 5.18 3.30
N GLY A 99 -0.82 4.19 2.40
CA GLY A 99 -0.38 4.40 1.02
C GLY A 99 -1.31 5.29 0.21
N VAL A 100 -2.64 5.15 0.36
CA VAL A 100 -3.63 5.98 -0.33
C VAL A 100 -3.70 7.39 0.25
N VAL A 101 -3.80 7.50 1.60
CA VAL A 101 -4.01 8.80 2.27
C VAL A 101 -2.86 9.75 2.02
N ARG A 102 -1.60 9.27 2.02
CA ARG A 102 -0.44 10.13 1.74
C ARG A 102 -0.42 10.72 0.31
N LEU A 103 -1.18 10.13 -0.62
CA LEU A 103 -1.31 10.62 -2.00
C LEU A 103 -2.44 11.66 -2.16
N LEU A 104 -3.25 11.86 -1.13
CA LEU A 104 -4.32 12.86 -1.17
C LEU A 104 -3.75 14.28 -1.03
N PRO A 105 -4.30 15.28 -1.76
CA PRO A 105 -3.85 16.65 -1.65
C PRO A 105 -3.89 17.17 -0.21
N GLY A 106 -2.81 17.82 0.21
CA GLY A 106 -2.70 18.43 1.54
C GLY A 106 -2.35 17.47 2.69
N THR A 107 -2.13 16.20 2.42
CA THR A 107 -1.75 15.22 3.45
C THR A 107 -0.26 15.26 3.76
N VAL A 108 0.60 15.43 2.75
CA VAL A 108 2.05 15.62 2.91
C VAL A 108 2.41 17.09 2.72
N GLY A 109 3.34 17.57 3.55
CA GLY A 109 3.71 18.99 3.58
C GLY A 109 4.37 19.52 2.30
N THR A 110 4.96 18.65 1.48
CA THR A 110 5.67 19.02 0.24
C THR A 110 5.21 18.09 -0.88
N PRO A 111 4.27 18.52 -1.74
CA PRO A 111 3.77 17.69 -2.85
C PRO A 111 4.85 17.21 -3.81
N GLU A 112 5.91 18.00 -3.99
CA GLU A 112 7.06 17.67 -4.84
C GLU A 112 7.79 16.40 -4.38
N SER A 113 7.74 16.08 -3.08
CA SER A 113 8.37 14.88 -2.54
C SER A 113 7.73 13.58 -3.06
N LEU A 114 6.47 13.64 -3.51
CA LEU A 114 5.76 12.49 -4.05
C LEU A 114 6.15 12.16 -5.50
N VAL A 115 6.78 13.10 -6.21
CA VAL A 115 7.09 12.95 -7.65
C VAL A 115 8.31 12.07 -7.87
N GLU A 116 9.30 12.15 -6.97
CA GLU A 116 10.58 11.45 -7.09
C GLU A 116 10.67 10.19 -6.20
N GLU A 117 9.58 9.77 -5.58
CA GLU A 117 9.60 8.63 -4.67
C GLU A 117 9.80 7.28 -5.37
N SER A 118 10.39 6.34 -4.60
CA SER A 118 10.51 4.94 -5.00
C SER A 118 9.20 4.39 -5.52
N HIS A 119 9.27 3.62 -6.59
CA HIS A 119 8.13 2.99 -7.29
C HIS A 119 7.17 3.94 -8.02
N SER A 120 7.32 5.26 -7.94
CA SER A 120 6.50 6.18 -8.76
C SER A 120 6.82 6.06 -10.25
N THR A 121 8.08 5.74 -10.58
CA THR A 121 8.61 5.57 -11.94
C THR A 121 9.28 4.21 -12.16
N LEU A 122 8.91 3.16 -11.41
CA LEU A 122 9.56 1.84 -11.40
C LEU A 122 11.01 1.84 -10.91
N LEU A 123 11.52 2.96 -10.44
CA LEU A 123 12.87 3.11 -9.92
C LEU A 123 12.82 3.30 -8.40
N LEU A 124 13.85 2.81 -7.73
CA LEU A 124 14.10 3.13 -6.33
C LEU A 124 14.86 4.45 -6.25
N GLU A 125 14.53 5.26 -5.27
CA GLU A 125 15.19 6.53 -5.01
C GLU A 125 16.70 6.39 -4.81
N HIS A 126 17.41 7.50 -5.08
CA HIS A 126 18.82 7.61 -4.75
C HIS A 126 19.05 7.63 -3.22
N PRO A 127 20.26 7.28 -2.74
CA PRO A 127 20.57 7.37 -1.31
C PRO A 127 20.51 8.81 -0.80
N HIS A 128 19.88 9.02 0.34
CA HIS A 128 19.80 10.30 1.02
C HIS A 128 20.85 10.39 2.13
N TYR A 129 21.39 11.59 2.33
CA TYR A 129 22.33 11.90 3.40
C TYR A 129 21.86 13.15 4.14
N THR A 130 22.08 13.17 5.46
CA THR A 130 21.82 14.32 6.33
C THR A 130 23.04 14.61 7.20
N ARG A 131 22.92 15.58 8.10
CA ARG A 131 23.98 15.96 9.07
C ARG A 131 24.16 14.90 10.14
N PRO A 132 25.37 14.71 10.67
CA PRO A 132 26.62 15.42 10.36
C PRO A 132 27.23 14.94 9.03
N ALA A 133 28.19 15.73 8.48
CA ALA A 133 28.86 15.39 7.22
C ALA A 133 29.80 14.18 7.33
N GLU A 134 30.23 13.84 8.54
CA GLU A 134 30.99 12.64 8.89
C GLU A 134 30.46 12.05 10.18
N PHE A 135 30.30 10.74 10.20
CA PHE A 135 29.86 9.98 11.36
C PHE A 135 30.54 8.62 11.37
N GLU A 136 31.29 8.30 12.44
CA GLU A 136 32.01 7.02 12.61
C GLU A 136 32.91 6.64 11.42
N GLY A 137 33.61 7.62 10.83
CA GLY A 137 34.48 7.41 9.67
C GLY A 137 33.75 7.29 8.33
N LEU A 138 32.42 7.37 8.32
CA LEU A 138 31.58 7.39 7.13
C LEU A 138 31.30 8.85 6.72
N THR A 139 31.51 9.19 5.45
CA THR A 139 31.38 10.56 4.95
C THR A 139 30.24 10.70 3.95
N VAL A 140 29.59 11.86 3.96
CA VAL A 140 28.69 12.28 2.88
C VAL A 140 29.49 12.52 1.61
N PRO A 141 29.09 11.99 0.43
CA PRO A 141 29.77 12.25 -0.84
C PRO A 141 29.99 13.73 -1.09
N ASP A 142 31.21 14.11 -1.48
CA ASP A 142 31.59 15.50 -1.67
C ASP A 142 30.75 16.24 -2.70
N VAL A 143 30.29 15.55 -3.73
CA VAL A 143 29.38 16.11 -4.75
C VAL A 143 28.09 16.66 -4.13
N LEU A 144 27.54 16.01 -3.07
CA LEU A 144 26.33 16.48 -2.39
C LEU A 144 26.58 17.71 -1.51
N ARG A 145 27.84 18.01 -1.22
CA ARG A 145 28.30 19.15 -0.41
C ARG A 145 28.84 20.30 -1.25
N SER A 146 29.00 20.07 -2.56
CA SER A 146 29.69 21.02 -3.48
C SER A 146 28.89 22.29 -3.78
N GLY A 147 27.55 22.25 -3.66
CA GLY A 147 26.69 23.33 -4.14
C GLY A 147 26.51 23.35 -5.66
N ASP A 148 27.18 22.47 -6.42
CA ASP A 148 26.98 22.32 -7.86
C ASP A 148 25.69 21.49 -8.13
N HIS A 149 24.57 22.18 -8.33
CA HIS A 149 23.26 21.56 -8.56
C HIS A 149 23.27 20.61 -9.77
N ALA A 150 24.02 20.95 -10.83
CA ALA A 150 24.09 20.09 -12.01
C ALA A 150 24.86 18.79 -11.73
N ALA A 151 25.94 18.86 -10.97
CA ALA A 151 26.69 17.66 -10.54
C ALA A 151 25.88 16.81 -9.56
N ILE A 152 25.17 17.44 -8.62
CA ILE A 152 24.28 16.75 -7.67
C ILE A 152 23.19 16.00 -8.42
N GLU A 153 22.53 16.64 -9.38
CA GLU A 153 21.47 16.02 -10.17
C GLU A 153 21.97 14.83 -11.00
N ARG A 154 23.15 14.96 -11.65
CA ARG A 154 23.77 13.82 -12.35
C ARG A 154 24.09 12.67 -11.40
N TRP A 155 24.58 12.98 -10.19
CA TRP A 155 24.89 11.97 -9.19
C TRP A 155 23.62 11.24 -8.73
N ARG A 156 22.54 11.95 -8.44
CA ARG A 156 21.23 11.38 -8.06
C ARG A 156 20.73 10.43 -9.13
N ARG A 157 20.66 10.90 -10.39
CA ARG A 157 20.23 10.07 -11.54
C ARG A 157 21.07 8.80 -11.70
N GLY A 158 22.36 8.88 -11.49
CA GLY A 158 23.25 7.72 -11.56
C GLY A 158 23.13 6.73 -10.40
N LYS A 159 22.36 7.06 -9.35
CA LYS A 159 22.13 6.21 -8.17
C LYS A 159 20.74 5.60 -8.10
N PHE A 160 19.84 5.94 -9.00
CA PHE A 160 18.58 5.24 -9.12
C PHE A 160 18.81 3.75 -9.39
N LYS A 161 18.06 2.90 -8.73
CA LYS A 161 18.09 1.44 -8.95
C LYS A 161 16.74 0.99 -9.47
N TRP A 162 16.73 -0.06 -10.28
CA TRP A 162 15.49 -0.74 -10.66
C TRP A 162 14.85 -1.33 -9.39
N GLY A 163 13.56 -1.12 -9.22
CA GLY A 163 12.78 -1.83 -8.21
C GLY A 163 12.83 -3.33 -8.49
N PHE A 164 12.69 -4.13 -7.45
CA PHE A 164 12.60 -5.58 -7.62
C PHE A 164 11.36 -5.89 -8.48
N ALA A 165 11.60 -6.62 -9.58
CA ALA A 165 10.53 -7.20 -10.39
C ALA A 165 9.98 -8.45 -9.68
#